data_416756023d47846906372c1ff351dfdf
#
_entry.id   416756023d47846906372c1ff351dfdf
#
_cell.length_a   1.000
_cell.length_b   1.000
_cell.length_c   1.000
_cell.angle_alpha   90.00
_cell.angle_beta   90.00
_cell.angle_gamma   90.00
#
_symmetry.space_group_name_H-M   'P 1'
#
loop_
_entity.id
_entity.type
_entity.pdbx_description
1 polymer ?
#
loop_
_entity_poly.entity_id
_entity_poly.type
_entity_poly.pdbx_seq_one_letter_code
_entity_poly.pdbx_strand_id
1 'polypeptide(L)'
;MRRTLFFQASIVVLLFVLTYTASSKWLNFSHFNRAMRSQPIPEPVAEVLTYLIPIAEIIAAIAILLPALRHKGLLLTAVFMTAFTGYVLYIKLAGFDSNTCPCGGLFANLSWNQHLIVNILLTILSYWTLYTSIVQQRIPGHGKRGNADASDQTK
;
A
#
# COMPACT_ATOMS: atom_id res chain seq x y z
N MET A 1 3.10 -12.82 -21.39
CA MET A 1 3.51 -13.53 -20.18
C MET A 1 4.31 -12.67 -19.21
N ARG A 2 5.41 -12.00 -19.57
CA ARG A 2 6.22 -11.19 -18.60
C ARG A 2 5.45 -10.07 -17.89
N ARG A 3 4.61 -9.29 -18.61
CA ARG A 3 3.82 -8.19 -18.01
C ARG A 3 2.84 -8.67 -16.92
N THR A 4 2.22 -9.82 -17.13
CA THR A 4 1.29 -10.40 -16.16
C THR A 4 2.00 -10.86 -14.89
N LEU A 5 3.19 -11.45 -15.03
CA LEU A 5 4.02 -11.88 -13.89
C LEU A 5 4.49 -10.69 -13.06
N PHE A 6 4.98 -9.61 -13.70
CA PHE A 6 5.37 -8.39 -12.97
C PHE A 6 4.20 -7.74 -12.25
N PHE A 7 3.01 -7.70 -12.88
CA PHE A 7 1.80 -7.16 -12.24
C PHE A 7 1.39 -7.99 -11.02
N GLN A 8 1.41 -9.32 -11.12
CA GLN A 8 1.11 -10.19 -9.99
C GLN A 8 2.14 -10.07 -8.87
N ALA A 9 3.43 -10.04 -9.23
CA ALA A 9 4.51 -9.83 -8.25
C ALA A 9 4.36 -8.50 -7.51
N SER A 10 4.01 -7.41 -8.21
CA SER A 10 3.78 -6.10 -7.58
C SER A 10 2.60 -6.12 -6.62
N ILE A 11 1.51 -6.80 -6.96
CA ILE A 11 0.37 -6.99 -6.05
C ILE A 11 0.82 -7.74 -4.78
N VAL A 12 1.58 -8.82 -4.93
CA VAL A 12 2.07 -9.61 -3.79
C VAL A 12 2.97 -8.75 -2.89
N VAL A 13 3.87 -7.96 -3.47
CA VAL A 13 4.75 -7.06 -2.71
C VAL A 13 3.93 -6.01 -1.95
N LEU A 14 2.96 -5.36 -2.61
CA LEU A 14 2.11 -4.36 -1.96
C LEU A 14 1.26 -4.97 -0.83
N LEU A 15 0.68 -6.16 -1.06
CA LEU A 15 -0.07 -6.88 -0.04
C LEU A 15 0.82 -7.25 1.15
N PHE A 16 2.03 -7.76 0.88
CA PHE A 16 2.98 -8.12 1.94
C PHE A 16 3.35 -6.88 2.77
N VAL A 17 3.67 -5.76 2.14
CA VAL A 17 4.02 -4.52 2.85
C VAL A 17 2.85 -4.02 3.69
N LEU A 18 1.64 -3.92 3.11
CA LEU A 18 0.45 -3.44 3.83
C LEU A 18 0.09 -4.32 5.03
N THR A 19 0.06 -5.64 4.83
CA THR A 19 -0.27 -6.57 5.92
C THR A 19 0.79 -6.61 6.99
N TYR A 20 2.07 -6.57 6.59
CA TYR A 20 3.19 -6.56 7.53
C TYR A 20 3.19 -5.28 8.37
N THR A 21 3.05 -4.10 7.74
CA THR A 21 3.08 -2.81 8.45
C THR A 21 1.87 -2.65 9.36
N ALA A 22 0.68 -3.06 8.94
CA ALA A 22 -0.51 -3.07 9.77
C ALA A 22 -0.35 -3.99 10.98
N SER A 23 0.08 -5.24 10.76
CA SER A 23 0.30 -6.23 11.83
C SER A 23 1.34 -5.75 12.83
N SER A 24 2.45 -5.20 12.37
CA SER A 24 3.51 -4.67 13.23
C SER A 24 3.02 -3.52 14.13
N LYS A 25 2.16 -2.64 13.62
CA LYS A 25 1.56 -1.55 14.40
C LYS A 25 0.60 -2.07 15.48
N TRP A 26 -0.18 -3.10 15.16
CA TRP A 26 -1.08 -3.73 16.14
C TRP A 26 -0.33 -4.51 17.21
N LEU A 27 0.67 -5.30 16.82
CA LEU A 27 1.47 -6.09 17.76
C LEU A 27 2.29 -5.22 18.73
N ASN A 28 2.76 -4.05 18.26
CA ASN A 28 3.55 -3.10 19.04
C ASN A 28 2.80 -1.78 19.26
N PHE A 29 1.50 -1.85 19.56
CA PHE A 29 0.62 -0.68 19.60
C PHE A 29 1.10 0.43 20.55
N SER A 30 1.59 0.08 21.74
CA SER A 30 2.10 1.05 22.70
C SER A 30 3.32 1.82 22.18
N HIS A 31 4.20 1.15 21.44
CA HIS A 31 5.35 1.77 20.80
C HIS A 31 4.90 2.69 19.65
N PHE A 32 4.00 2.21 18.80
CA PHE A 32 3.45 2.98 17.69
C PHE A 32 2.70 4.24 18.16
N ASN A 33 1.87 4.14 19.20
CA ASN A 33 1.17 5.27 19.79
C ASN A 33 2.15 6.33 20.34
N ARG A 34 3.19 5.91 21.07
CA ARG A 34 4.23 6.86 21.54
C ARG A 34 4.96 7.54 20.39
N ALA A 35 5.30 6.77 19.34
CA ALA A 35 5.95 7.31 18.16
C ALA A 35 5.05 8.32 17.41
N MET A 36 3.74 8.08 17.34
CA MET A 36 2.79 9.03 16.75
C MET A 36 2.66 10.32 17.57
N ARG A 37 2.59 10.22 18.90
CA ARG A 37 2.52 11.40 19.79
C ARG A 37 3.81 12.22 19.82
N SER A 38 4.95 11.65 19.44
CA SER A 38 6.22 12.40 19.31
C SER A 38 6.36 13.16 17.99
N GLN A 39 5.39 13.02 17.07
CA GLN A 39 5.41 13.73 15.79
C GLN A 39 4.99 15.20 15.96
N PRO A 40 5.47 16.12 15.10
CA PRO A 40 5.09 17.55 15.13
C PRO A 40 3.68 17.76 14.54
N ILE A 41 2.69 17.06 15.09
CA ILE A 41 1.26 17.16 14.74
C ILE A 41 0.45 17.34 16.02
N PRO A 42 -0.74 18.00 15.93
CA PRO A 42 -1.60 18.16 17.10
C PRO A 42 -2.00 16.81 17.72
N GLU A 43 -2.01 16.73 19.04
CA GLU A 43 -2.29 15.49 19.78
C GLU A 43 -3.59 14.80 19.36
N PRO A 44 -4.73 15.50 19.17
CA PRO A 44 -5.96 14.85 18.71
C PRO A 44 -5.82 14.19 17.33
N VAL A 45 -5.01 14.79 16.45
CA VAL A 45 -4.73 14.24 15.11
C VAL A 45 -3.86 13.00 15.23
N ALA A 46 -2.82 13.03 16.06
CA ALA A 46 -1.94 11.89 16.33
C ALA A 46 -2.74 10.69 16.87
N GLU A 47 -3.68 10.93 17.78
CA GLU A 47 -4.53 9.90 18.35
C GLU A 47 -5.43 9.24 17.29
N VAL A 48 -6.12 10.03 16.47
CA VAL A 48 -6.96 9.51 15.37
C VAL A 48 -6.11 8.72 14.36
N LEU A 49 -4.95 9.24 13.97
CA LEU A 49 -4.06 8.58 13.02
C LEU A 49 -3.50 7.25 13.54
N THR A 50 -3.31 7.12 14.86
CA THR A 50 -2.83 5.88 15.48
C THR A 50 -3.76 4.69 15.20
N TYR A 51 -5.07 4.91 15.08
CA TYR A 51 -6.03 3.87 14.73
C TYR A 51 -6.32 3.85 13.22
N LEU A 52 -6.45 5.03 12.61
CA LEU A 52 -6.86 5.14 11.21
C LEU A 52 -5.84 4.52 10.25
N ILE A 53 -4.53 4.71 10.51
CA ILE A 53 -3.48 4.20 9.62
C ILE A 53 -3.52 2.68 9.50
N PRO A 54 -3.42 1.87 10.59
CA PRO A 54 -3.42 0.42 10.44
C PRO A 54 -4.76 -0.12 9.93
N ILE A 55 -5.88 0.53 10.24
CA ILE A 55 -7.20 0.15 9.70
C ILE A 55 -7.23 0.40 8.18
N ALA A 56 -6.75 1.55 7.71
CA ALA A 56 -6.69 1.86 6.29
C ALA A 56 -5.77 0.90 5.51
N GLU A 57 -4.64 0.50 6.09
CA GLU A 57 -3.75 -0.52 5.51
C GLU A 57 -4.46 -1.87 5.34
N ILE A 58 -5.22 -2.32 6.35
CA ILE A 58 -5.98 -3.57 6.29
C ILE A 58 -7.08 -3.48 5.24
N ILE A 59 -7.84 -2.38 5.21
CA ILE A 59 -8.91 -2.16 4.21
C ILE A 59 -8.32 -2.17 2.81
N ALA A 60 -7.20 -1.49 2.58
CA ALA A 60 -6.51 -1.47 1.29
C ALA A 60 -6.06 -2.88 0.88
N ALA A 61 -5.47 -3.65 1.79
CA ALA A 61 -5.03 -5.02 1.53
C ALA A 61 -6.22 -5.92 1.17
N ILE A 62 -7.32 -5.89 1.93
CA ILE A 62 -8.54 -6.65 1.62
C ILE A 62 -9.13 -6.23 0.27
N ALA A 63 -9.18 -4.93 -0.02
CA ALA A 63 -9.71 -4.45 -1.29
C ALA A 63 -8.86 -4.89 -2.49
N ILE A 64 -7.53 -4.99 -2.35
CA ILE A 64 -6.65 -5.52 -3.39
C ILE A 64 -6.89 -7.02 -3.63
N LEU A 65 -7.15 -7.79 -2.56
CA LEU A 65 -7.44 -9.23 -2.65
C LEU A 65 -8.74 -9.52 -3.39
N LEU A 66 -9.76 -8.68 -3.22
CA LEU A 66 -11.06 -8.85 -3.87
C LEU A 66 -11.01 -8.36 -5.32
N PRO A 67 -11.22 -9.24 -6.35
CA PRO A 67 -11.13 -8.84 -7.75
C PRO A 67 -12.04 -7.67 -8.12
N ALA A 68 -13.24 -7.60 -7.54
CA ALA A 68 -14.22 -6.54 -7.76
C ALA A 68 -13.78 -5.17 -7.19
N LEU A 69 -12.96 -5.15 -6.14
CA LEU A 69 -12.51 -3.95 -5.44
C LEU A 69 -11.03 -3.63 -5.69
N ARG A 70 -10.30 -4.50 -6.40
CA ARG A 70 -8.85 -4.40 -6.60
C ARG A 70 -8.40 -3.04 -7.09
N HIS A 71 -9.10 -2.48 -8.06
CA HIS A 71 -8.76 -1.15 -8.58
C HIS A 71 -8.89 -0.06 -7.51
N LYS A 72 -9.94 -0.09 -6.71
CA LYS A 72 -10.17 0.84 -5.60
C LYS A 72 -9.12 0.66 -4.49
N GLY A 73 -8.75 -0.60 -4.19
CA GLY A 73 -7.69 -0.92 -3.25
C GLY A 73 -6.32 -0.40 -3.70
N LEU A 74 -5.98 -0.56 -4.98
CA LEU A 74 -4.74 -0.02 -5.56
C LEU A 74 -4.73 1.52 -5.56
N LEU A 75 -5.86 2.16 -5.86
CA LEU A 75 -5.99 3.61 -5.77
C LEU A 75 -5.78 4.11 -4.33
N LEU A 76 -6.44 3.48 -3.36
CA LEU A 76 -6.27 3.80 -1.95
C LEU A 76 -4.81 3.64 -1.51
N THR A 77 -4.16 2.56 -1.93
CA THR A 77 -2.73 2.32 -1.66
C THR A 77 -1.85 3.40 -2.26
N ALA A 78 -2.09 3.80 -3.51
CA ALA A 78 -1.31 4.84 -4.18
C ALA A 78 -1.45 6.20 -3.47
N VAL A 79 -2.67 6.59 -3.09
CA VAL A 79 -2.93 7.81 -2.31
C VAL A 79 -2.25 7.74 -0.96
N PHE A 80 -2.37 6.62 -0.25
CA PHE A 80 -1.78 6.41 1.06
C PHE A 80 -0.25 6.48 1.01
N MET A 81 0.39 5.80 0.04
CA MET A 81 1.84 5.84 -0.15
C MET A 81 2.34 7.25 -0.50
N THR A 82 1.58 8.00 -1.31
CA THR A 82 1.91 9.39 -1.65
C THR A 82 1.86 10.29 -0.42
N ALA A 83 0.78 10.22 0.36
CA ALA A 83 0.62 11.00 1.58
C ALA A 83 1.74 10.69 2.58
N PHE A 84 2.07 9.42 2.73
CA PHE A 84 3.12 8.98 3.64
C PHE A 84 4.52 9.42 3.17
N THR A 85 4.82 9.29 1.88
CA THR A 85 6.09 9.77 1.29
C THR A 85 6.22 11.29 1.44
N GLY A 86 5.14 12.03 1.19
CA GLY A 86 5.10 13.48 1.39
C GLY A 86 5.33 13.87 2.84
N TYR A 87 4.74 13.14 3.79
CA TYR A 87 4.95 13.36 5.21
C TYR A 87 6.41 13.13 5.62
N VAL A 88 7.02 12.01 5.21
CA VAL A 88 8.44 11.70 5.50
C VAL A 88 9.36 12.77 4.91
N LEU A 89 9.07 13.23 3.69
CA LEU A 89 9.81 14.30 3.05
C LEU A 89 9.68 15.62 3.84
N TYR A 90 8.46 15.96 4.27
CA TYR A 90 8.20 17.16 5.08
C TYR A 90 8.99 17.14 6.39
N ILE A 91 8.95 16.05 7.15
CA ILE A 91 9.69 15.89 8.40
C ILE A 91 11.19 16.10 8.19
N LYS A 92 11.73 15.50 7.12
CA LYS A 92 13.14 15.63 6.78
C LYS A 92 13.54 17.05 6.40
N LEU A 93 12.74 17.75 5.59
CA LEU A 93 13.02 19.11 5.16
C LEU A 93 12.86 20.14 6.30
N ALA A 94 11.93 19.89 7.22
CA ALA A 94 11.67 20.74 8.36
C ALA A 94 12.70 20.56 9.50
N GLY A 95 13.64 19.60 9.38
CA GLY A 95 14.69 19.38 10.37
C GLY A 95 14.16 18.81 11.70
N PHE A 96 12.96 18.22 11.69
CA PHE A 96 12.44 17.50 12.86
C PHE A 96 13.11 16.13 12.95
N ASP A 97 14.33 16.09 13.49
CA ASP A 97 15.06 14.85 13.80
C ASP A 97 14.41 14.12 14.99
N SER A 98 13.16 13.74 14.89
CA SER A 98 12.57 12.81 15.83
C SER A 98 13.20 11.44 15.58
N ASN A 99 13.94 10.91 16.55
CA ASN A 99 14.68 9.65 16.45
C ASN A 99 13.80 8.41 16.24
N THR A 100 12.50 8.57 16.13
CA THR A 100 11.56 7.44 16.06
C THR A 100 10.58 7.64 14.91
N CYS A 101 10.73 6.86 13.84
CA CYS A 101 9.73 6.81 12.79
C CYS A 101 8.52 5.98 13.25
N PRO A 102 7.28 6.46 13.05
CA PRO A 102 6.06 5.72 13.39
C PRO A 102 5.75 4.60 12.38
N CYS A 103 6.72 4.21 11.56
CA CYS A 103 6.48 3.24 10.47
C CYS A 103 6.37 1.79 10.95
N GLY A 104 6.78 1.48 12.18
CA GLY A 104 6.67 0.15 12.81
C GLY A 104 7.51 -0.96 12.16
N GLY A 105 7.85 -1.97 12.95
CA GLY A 105 8.41 -3.26 12.50
C GLY A 105 9.72 -3.17 11.72
N LEU A 106 9.72 -3.73 10.52
CA LEU A 106 10.90 -3.87 9.64
C LEU A 106 11.60 -2.53 9.36
N PHE A 107 10.85 -1.44 9.38
CA PHE A 107 11.34 -0.10 9.05
C PHE A 107 11.81 0.69 10.27
N ALA A 108 11.62 0.20 11.50
CA ALA A 108 11.98 0.92 12.72
C ALA A 108 13.48 1.22 12.85
N ASN A 109 14.33 0.38 12.26
CA ASN A 109 15.79 0.49 12.30
C ASN A 109 16.39 1.23 11.08
N LEU A 110 15.55 1.68 10.13
CA LEU A 110 16.03 2.41 8.97
C LEU A 110 16.31 3.87 9.31
N SER A 111 17.39 4.41 8.73
CA SER A 111 17.62 5.85 8.75
C SER A 111 16.54 6.59 7.95
N TRP A 112 16.29 7.86 8.25
CA TRP A 112 15.32 8.70 7.52
C TRP A 112 15.53 8.72 6.00
N ASN A 113 16.80 8.65 5.54
CA ASN A 113 17.11 8.56 4.11
C ASN A 113 16.69 7.24 3.50
N GLN A 114 16.95 6.12 4.18
CA GLN A 114 16.53 4.79 3.73
C GLN A 114 15.00 4.69 3.70
N HIS A 115 14.33 5.24 4.71
CA HIS A 115 12.87 5.34 4.74
C HIS A 115 12.31 6.07 3.54
N LEU A 116 12.85 7.24 3.22
CA LEU A 116 12.41 8.05 2.09
C LEU A 116 12.59 7.28 0.76
N ILE A 117 13.74 6.63 0.57
CA ILE A 117 14.01 5.83 -0.64
C ILE A 117 12.99 4.69 -0.78
N VAL A 118 12.77 3.91 0.27
CA VAL A 118 11.83 2.80 0.25
C VAL A 118 10.40 3.29 -0.04
N ASN A 119 9.97 4.39 0.58
CA ASN A 119 8.65 4.96 0.34
C ASN A 119 8.48 5.47 -1.09
N ILE A 120 9.49 6.11 -1.67
CA ILE A 120 9.47 6.54 -3.08
C ILE A 120 9.33 5.31 -4.00
N LEU A 121 10.11 4.25 -3.77
CA LEU A 121 10.04 3.03 -4.58
C LEU A 121 8.65 2.37 -4.48
N LEU A 122 8.09 2.28 -3.28
CA LEU A 122 6.74 1.73 -3.06
C LEU A 122 5.65 2.62 -3.68
N THR A 123 5.82 3.93 -3.65
CA THR A 123 4.92 4.87 -4.31
C THR A 123 4.94 4.67 -5.83
N ILE A 124 6.12 4.60 -6.45
CA ILE A 124 6.27 4.32 -7.88
C ILE A 124 5.65 2.97 -8.23
N LEU A 125 5.92 1.94 -7.44
CA LEU A 125 5.36 0.60 -7.64
C LEU A 125 3.84 0.61 -7.57
N SER A 126 3.23 1.34 -6.62
CA SER A 126 1.78 1.42 -6.46
C SER A 126 1.12 2.12 -7.66
N TYR A 127 1.69 3.24 -8.14
CA TYR A 127 1.19 3.92 -9.34
C TYR A 127 1.34 3.06 -10.60
N TRP A 128 2.47 2.38 -10.77
CA TRP A 128 2.66 1.48 -11.90
C TRP A 128 1.67 0.31 -11.90
N THR A 129 1.42 -0.27 -10.72
CA THR A 129 0.45 -1.36 -10.55
C THR A 129 -0.98 -0.87 -10.81
N LEU A 130 -1.33 0.32 -10.33
CA LEU A 130 -2.61 0.97 -10.60
C LEU A 130 -2.80 1.23 -12.10
N TYR A 131 -1.81 1.81 -12.77
CA TYR A 131 -1.85 2.07 -14.20
C TYR A 131 -2.05 0.78 -15.02
N THR A 132 -1.29 -0.27 -14.72
CA THR A 132 -1.43 -1.57 -15.40
C THR A 132 -2.80 -2.21 -15.16
N SER A 133 -3.38 -2.05 -13.96
CA SER A 133 -4.74 -2.50 -13.64
C SER A 133 -5.78 -1.78 -14.51
N ILE A 134 -5.67 -0.47 -14.69
CA ILE A 134 -6.57 0.32 -15.53
C ILE A 134 -6.49 -0.12 -16.99
N VAL A 135 -5.28 -0.28 -17.52
CA VAL A 135 -5.05 -0.71 -18.92
C VAL A 135 -5.63 -2.08 -19.18
N GLN A 136 -5.47 -3.04 -18.23
CA GLN A 136 -6.04 -4.38 -18.38
C GLN A 136 -7.56 -4.39 -18.39
N GLN A 137 -8.23 -3.49 -17.66
CA GLN A 137 -9.68 -3.37 -17.67
C GLN A 137 -10.23 -2.76 -18.97
N ARG A 138 -9.43 -1.92 -19.65
CA ARG A 138 -9.84 -1.24 -20.90
C ARG A 138 -9.68 -2.10 -22.15
N ILE A 139 -9.04 -3.27 -22.07
CA ILE A 139 -8.89 -4.20 -23.21
C ILE A 139 -9.98 -5.30 -23.08
N PRO A 140 -11.18 -5.12 -23.68
CA PRO A 140 -12.21 -6.16 -23.68
C PRO A 140 -11.86 -7.19 -24.74
N GLY A 141 -11.30 -8.34 -24.37
CA GLY A 141 -11.03 -9.35 -25.39
C GLY A 141 -10.33 -10.65 -24.98
N HIS A 142 -10.13 -10.96 -23.72
CA HIS A 142 -9.43 -12.23 -23.40
C HIS A 142 -10.16 -13.18 -22.42
N GLY A 143 -11.43 -12.91 -22.09
CA GLY A 143 -12.18 -13.71 -21.11
C GLY A 143 -13.39 -14.52 -21.66
N LYS A 144 -13.72 -14.45 -22.95
CA LYS A 144 -14.95 -15.07 -23.47
C LYS A 144 -14.76 -16.07 -24.64
N ARG A 145 -13.59 -16.64 -24.85
CA ARG A 145 -13.39 -17.67 -25.90
C ARG A 145 -13.26 -19.09 -25.36
N GLY A 146 -13.75 -19.39 -24.17
CA GLY A 146 -13.66 -20.74 -23.58
C GLY A 146 -14.93 -21.58 -23.56
N ASN A 147 -16.10 -20.98 -23.78
CA ASN A 147 -17.39 -21.71 -23.61
C ASN A 147 -18.29 -21.76 -24.83
N ALA A 148 -17.84 -21.33 -26.00
CA ALA A 148 -18.69 -21.40 -27.23
C ALA A 148 -18.47 -22.67 -28.04
N ASP A 149 -17.36 -23.39 -27.90
CA ASP A 149 -17.04 -24.57 -28.71
C ASP A 149 -17.47 -25.90 -28.08
N ALA A 150 -18.03 -25.90 -26.86
CA ALA A 150 -18.48 -27.14 -26.22
C ALA A 150 -19.95 -27.51 -26.52
N SER A 151 -20.73 -26.62 -27.14
CA SER A 151 -22.16 -26.86 -27.41
C SER A 151 -22.48 -27.26 -28.85
N ASP A 152 -21.50 -27.30 -29.75
CA ASP A 152 -21.74 -27.66 -31.18
C ASP A 152 -21.24 -29.07 -31.58
N GLN A 153 -20.79 -29.89 -30.63
CA GLN A 153 -20.39 -31.27 -30.90
C GLN A 153 -21.41 -32.35 -30.46
N THR A 154 -22.63 -31.95 -30.11
CA THR A 154 -23.71 -32.92 -29.81
C THR A 154 -24.95 -32.65 -30.68
N LYS A 155 -24.80 -32.73 -32.01
CA LYS A 155 -25.90 -32.97 -32.92
C LYS A 155 -25.47 -33.93 -34.03
#